data_b6009e0b20108185b2fa62c66ce92479
#
_entry.id   b6009e0b20108185b2fa62c66ce92479
#
_cell.length_a   1.000
_cell.length_b   1.000
_cell.length_c   1.000
_cell.angle_alpha   90.00
_cell.angle_beta   90.00
_cell.angle_gamma   90.00
#
_symmetry.space_group_name_H-M   'P 1'
#
loop_
_entity.id
_entity.type
_entity.pdbx_description
1 polymer ?
#
loop_
_entity_poly.entity_id
_entity_poly.type
_entity_poly.pdbx_seq_one_letter_code
_entity_poly.pdbx_strand_id
1 'polypeptide(L)'
;MELKKQVEAILFTLGTFASIEEIAKHANSNTDEVLKALEALKKDYESKDSALTIQQQDSLFKLNIKKEFGFLTNKLLQEKGLDSPTTKTLAVIAYKAPVMQSEVIKIRGNKAYDHIEQLSGSGLISSEKYRRTRLLKLTQHFYDYFDISEKEAKEQISKAIPKS
;
A
#
# COMPACT_ATOMS: atom_id res chain seq x y z
N MET A 1 7.47 -28.81 -11.59
CA MET A 1 8.07 -27.51 -11.17
C MET A 1 7.97 -27.43 -9.64
N GLU A 2 9.00 -27.00 -8.98
CA GLU A 2 9.03 -26.93 -7.52
C GLU A 2 8.04 -25.85 -7.03
N LEU A 3 7.11 -26.21 -6.16
CA LEU A 3 6.05 -25.31 -5.67
C LEU A 3 6.62 -24.00 -5.08
N LYS A 4 7.75 -24.09 -4.36
CA LYS A 4 8.44 -22.91 -3.79
C LYS A 4 8.77 -21.87 -4.86
N LYS A 5 9.29 -22.28 -6.02
CA LYS A 5 9.59 -21.37 -7.14
C LYS A 5 8.33 -20.80 -7.81
N GLN A 6 7.26 -21.60 -7.85
CA GLN A 6 5.97 -21.09 -8.35
C GLN A 6 5.40 -20.02 -7.44
N VAL A 7 5.41 -20.24 -6.12
CA VAL A 7 4.95 -19.26 -5.13
C VAL A 7 5.78 -17.97 -5.19
N GLU A 8 7.10 -18.09 -5.33
CA GLU A 8 7.99 -16.93 -5.51
C GLU A 8 7.61 -16.12 -6.77
N ALA A 9 7.42 -16.80 -7.90
CA ALA A 9 7.03 -16.17 -9.16
C ALA A 9 5.65 -15.51 -9.08
N ILE A 10 4.68 -16.14 -8.40
CA ILE A 10 3.34 -15.59 -8.17
C ILE A 10 3.43 -14.30 -7.35
N LEU A 11 4.14 -14.32 -6.22
CA LEU A 11 4.30 -13.13 -5.37
C LEU A 11 5.00 -11.99 -6.10
N PHE A 12 6.03 -12.31 -6.89
CA PHE A 12 6.72 -11.32 -7.71
C PHE A 12 5.80 -10.70 -8.76
N THR A 13 5.02 -11.54 -9.46
CA THR A 13 4.13 -11.09 -10.54
C THR A 13 2.95 -10.28 -10.02
N LEU A 14 2.36 -10.68 -8.88
CA LEU A 14 1.26 -9.94 -8.26
C LEU A 14 1.72 -8.56 -7.78
N GLY A 15 2.90 -8.45 -7.19
CA GLY A 15 3.45 -7.18 -6.70
C GLY A 15 2.65 -6.53 -5.56
N THR A 16 1.62 -7.20 -5.07
CA THR A 16 0.71 -6.75 -4.00
C THR A 16 0.61 -7.80 -2.91
N PHE A 17 -0.01 -7.45 -1.78
CA PHE A 17 -0.33 -8.42 -0.75
C PHE A 17 -1.39 -9.41 -1.26
N ALA A 18 -1.13 -10.70 -1.09
CA ALA A 18 -1.99 -11.79 -1.50
C ALA A 18 -2.25 -12.75 -0.34
N SER A 19 -3.46 -13.32 -0.29
CA SER A 19 -3.81 -14.35 0.68
C SER A 19 -3.27 -15.72 0.28
N ILE A 20 -3.17 -16.62 1.25
CA ILE A 20 -2.74 -18.01 0.99
C ILE A 20 -3.66 -18.68 -0.03
N GLU A 21 -4.97 -18.43 0.07
CA GLU A 21 -6.00 -18.97 -0.83
C GLU A 21 -5.79 -18.49 -2.28
N GLU A 22 -5.50 -17.20 -2.44
CA GLU A 22 -5.21 -16.60 -3.74
C GLU A 22 -3.94 -17.20 -4.37
N ILE A 23 -2.87 -17.32 -3.58
CA ILE A 23 -1.62 -17.93 -4.02
C ILE A 23 -1.84 -19.41 -4.38
N ALA A 24 -2.58 -20.16 -3.55
CA ALA A 24 -2.90 -21.57 -3.76
C ALA A 24 -3.69 -21.79 -5.05
N LYS A 25 -4.66 -20.92 -5.33
CA LYS A 25 -5.43 -20.92 -6.58
C LYS A 25 -4.51 -20.75 -7.81
N HIS A 26 -3.60 -19.79 -7.78
CA HIS A 26 -2.67 -19.56 -8.89
C HIS A 26 -1.62 -20.67 -9.03
N ALA A 27 -1.22 -21.30 -7.93
CA ALA A 27 -0.26 -22.39 -7.93
C ALA A 27 -0.89 -23.76 -8.26
N ASN A 28 -2.21 -23.85 -8.37
CA ASN A 28 -2.97 -25.12 -8.44
C ASN A 28 -2.56 -26.10 -7.33
N SER A 29 -2.43 -25.61 -6.11
CA SER A 29 -1.99 -26.35 -4.93
C SER A 29 -2.94 -26.10 -3.74
N ASN A 30 -2.78 -26.85 -2.67
CA ASN A 30 -3.54 -26.61 -1.45
C ASN A 30 -2.85 -25.55 -0.55
N THR A 31 -3.62 -25.00 0.37
CA THR A 31 -3.15 -23.93 1.28
C THR A 31 -2.03 -24.38 2.20
N ASP A 32 -2.02 -25.63 2.66
CA ASP A 32 -1.00 -26.16 3.57
C ASP A 32 0.36 -26.29 2.89
N GLU A 33 0.37 -26.74 1.64
CA GLU A 33 1.61 -26.82 0.83
C GLU A 33 2.15 -25.42 0.49
N VAL A 34 1.25 -24.49 0.17
CA VAL A 34 1.62 -23.09 -0.08
C VAL A 34 2.19 -22.44 1.17
N LEU A 35 1.60 -22.68 2.34
CA LEU A 35 2.12 -22.15 3.60
C LEU A 35 3.55 -22.66 3.87
N LYS A 36 3.80 -23.97 3.68
CA LYS A 36 5.16 -24.55 3.81
C LYS A 36 6.14 -23.93 2.81
N ALA A 37 5.70 -23.69 1.58
CA ALA A 37 6.51 -23.03 0.56
C ALA A 37 6.85 -21.57 0.93
N LEU A 38 5.89 -20.83 1.48
CA LEU A 38 6.08 -19.45 1.98
C LEU A 38 7.06 -19.40 3.15
N GLU A 39 6.95 -20.32 4.11
CA GLU A 39 7.88 -20.42 5.23
C GLU A 39 9.30 -20.74 4.76
N ALA A 40 9.45 -21.66 3.80
CA ALA A 40 10.73 -21.99 3.20
C ALA A 40 11.33 -20.79 2.45
N LEU A 41 10.53 -20.07 1.67
CA LEU A 41 10.96 -18.84 0.98
C LEU A 41 11.41 -17.77 1.97
N LYS A 42 10.66 -17.58 3.05
CA LYS A 42 11.00 -16.59 4.09
C LYS A 42 12.38 -16.89 4.68
N LYS A 43 12.65 -18.14 5.05
CA LYS A 43 13.96 -18.58 5.54
C LYS A 43 15.06 -18.38 4.50
N ASP A 44 14.79 -18.72 3.23
CA ASP A 44 15.76 -18.53 2.15
C ASP A 44 16.15 -17.06 2.01
N TYR A 45 15.18 -16.14 2.03
CA TYR A 45 15.45 -14.69 1.91
C TYR A 45 16.08 -14.09 3.17
N GLU A 46 15.83 -14.65 4.35
CA GLU A 46 16.52 -14.25 5.59
C GLU A 46 18.02 -14.65 5.56
N SER A 47 18.34 -15.78 4.98
CA SER A 47 19.71 -16.32 4.91
C SER A 47 20.52 -15.84 3.70
N LYS A 48 19.84 -15.40 2.63
CA LYS A 48 20.51 -14.90 1.42
C LYS A 48 20.96 -13.45 1.58
N ASP A 49 22.10 -13.13 0.99
CA ASP A 49 22.54 -11.76 0.75
C ASP A 49 21.70 -11.17 -0.41
N SER A 50 20.51 -10.71 -0.06
CA SER A 50 19.50 -10.19 -1.00
C SER A 50 18.81 -8.97 -0.40
N ALA A 51 18.46 -8.01 -1.25
CA ALA A 51 17.63 -6.87 -0.87
C ALA A 51 16.14 -7.23 -0.68
N LEU A 52 15.74 -8.45 -1.07
CA LEU A 52 14.34 -8.90 -1.03
C LEU A 52 14.02 -9.67 0.25
N THR A 53 12.74 -9.68 0.60
CA THR A 53 12.18 -10.43 1.74
C THR A 53 10.73 -10.80 1.46
N ILE A 54 10.23 -11.85 2.14
CA ILE A 54 8.80 -12.14 2.18
C ILE A 54 8.20 -11.38 3.37
N GLN A 55 7.43 -10.35 3.08
CA GLN A 55 6.69 -9.59 4.07
C GLN A 55 5.37 -10.28 4.36
N GLN A 56 5.03 -10.39 5.64
CA GLN A 56 3.76 -10.92 6.12
C GLN A 56 3.02 -9.84 6.91
N GLN A 57 1.76 -9.67 6.59
CA GLN A 57 0.81 -8.85 7.35
C GLN A 57 -0.45 -9.67 7.63
N ASP A 58 -0.68 -9.99 8.90
CA ASP A 58 -1.77 -10.91 9.27
C ASP A 58 -1.70 -12.23 8.45
N SER A 59 -2.68 -12.49 7.60
CA SER A 59 -2.75 -13.64 6.69
C SER A 59 -2.33 -13.34 5.25
N LEU A 60 -1.78 -12.16 4.99
CA LEU A 60 -1.36 -11.71 3.65
C LEU A 60 0.16 -11.75 3.50
N PHE A 61 0.61 -12.10 2.30
CA PHE A 61 2.03 -12.23 1.97
C PHE A 61 2.40 -11.41 0.73
N LYS A 62 3.60 -10.86 0.73
CA LYS A 62 4.14 -10.10 -0.41
C LYS A 62 5.65 -10.30 -0.50
N LEU A 63 6.17 -10.43 -1.72
CA LEU A 63 7.61 -10.30 -1.98
C LEU A 63 7.95 -8.80 -2.04
N ASN A 64 8.81 -8.34 -1.16
CA ASN A 64 9.14 -6.92 -1.00
C ASN A 64 10.62 -6.71 -0.75
N ILE A 65 11.07 -5.45 -0.75
CA ILE A 65 12.42 -5.08 -0.32
C ILE A 65 12.53 -5.09 1.21
N LYS A 66 13.71 -5.40 1.71
CA LYS A 66 14.02 -5.31 3.15
C LYS A 66 13.90 -3.86 3.63
N LYS A 67 13.53 -3.67 4.89
CA LYS A 67 13.29 -2.35 5.50
C LYS A 67 14.50 -1.40 5.40
N GLU A 68 15.71 -1.93 5.43
CA GLU A 68 16.95 -1.17 5.28
C GLU A 68 17.07 -0.45 3.93
N PHE A 69 16.37 -0.94 2.89
CA PHE A 69 16.30 -0.32 1.56
C PHE A 69 15.08 0.58 1.37
N GLY A 70 14.24 0.76 2.40
CA GLY A 70 13.02 1.57 2.32
C GLY A 70 13.26 3.03 1.90
N PHE A 71 14.45 3.58 2.17
CA PHE A 71 14.82 4.91 1.72
C PHE A 71 14.84 5.06 0.19
N LEU A 72 15.13 3.98 -0.54
CA LEU A 72 15.07 3.98 -2.01
C LEU A 72 13.64 4.14 -2.52
N THR A 73 12.68 3.49 -1.86
CA THR A 73 11.26 3.67 -2.19
C THR A 73 10.85 5.12 -2.01
N ASN A 74 11.19 5.73 -0.88
CA ASN A 74 10.87 7.14 -0.63
C ASN A 74 11.51 8.08 -1.65
N LYS A 75 12.78 7.84 -2.00
CA LYS A 75 13.49 8.63 -3.01
C LYS A 75 12.82 8.52 -4.39
N LEU A 76 12.52 7.29 -4.82
CA LEU A 76 11.85 7.03 -6.10
C LEU A 76 10.41 7.60 -6.14
N LEU A 77 9.73 7.64 -5.00
CA LEU A 77 8.40 8.25 -4.88
C LEU A 77 8.45 9.78 -5.03
N GLN A 78 9.44 10.43 -4.43
CA GLN A 78 9.66 11.88 -4.60
C GLN A 78 9.95 12.24 -6.06
N GLU A 79 10.67 11.42 -6.79
CA GLU A 79 10.94 11.60 -8.22
C GLU A 79 9.68 11.47 -9.10
N LYS A 80 8.60 10.84 -8.61
CA LYS A 80 7.31 10.71 -9.29
C LYS A 80 6.36 11.91 -9.12
N GLY A 81 6.81 13.00 -8.48
CA GLY A 81 6.16 14.28 -8.55
C GLY A 81 5.09 14.60 -7.51
N LEU A 82 4.99 13.84 -6.41
CA LEU A 82 4.21 14.25 -5.26
C LEU A 82 5.04 15.22 -4.42
N ASP A 83 4.77 16.51 -4.51
CA ASP A 83 5.39 17.50 -3.65
C ASP A 83 4.94 17.39 -2.18
N SER A 84 5.65 18.05 -1.27
CA SER A 84 5.36 17.99 0.16
C SER A 84 3.95 18.49 0.52
N PRO A 85 3.43 19.60 -0.04
CA PRO A 85 2.07 20.05 0.23
C PRO A 85 1.00 19.02 -0.20
N THR A 86 1.13 18.42 -1.39
CA THR A 86 0.21 17.40 -1.89
C THR A 86 0.26 16.15 -1.02
N THR A 87 1.44 15.72 -0.60
CA THR A 87 1.62 14.59 0.33
C THR A 87 0.95 14.84 1.68
N LYS A 88 1.04 16.06 2.22
CA LYS A 88 0.34 16.44 3.47
C LYS A 88 -1.19 16.41 3.30
N THR A 89 -1.70 16.84 2.16
CA THR A 89 -3.14 16.75 1.85
C THR A 89 -3.59 15.28 1.74
N LEU A 90 -2.79 14.43 1.09
CA LEU A 90 -3.04 12.98 1.03
C LEU A 90 -3.06 12.36 2.43
N ALA A 91 -2.17 12.75 3.32
CA ALA A 91 -2.16 12.26 4.70
C ALA A 91 -3.45 12.60 5.45
N VAL A 92 -3.98 13.81 5.29
CA VAL A 92 -5.27 14.23 5.86
C VAL A 92 -6.42 13.37 5.32
N ILE A 93 -6.45 13.15 4.00
CA ILE A 93 -7.45 12.30 3.35
C ILE A 93 -7.33 10.86 3.87
N ALA A 94 -6.15 10.31 3.92
CA ALA A 94 -5.91 8.94 4.37
C ALA A 94 -6.34 8.71 5.83
N TYR A 95 -6.13 9.70 6.69
CA TYR A 95 -6.56 9.64 8.08
C TYR A 95 -8.08 9.68 8.25
N LYS A 96 -8.77 10.50 7.44
CA LYS A 96 -10.20 10.77 7.59
C LYS A 96 -11.10 10.00 6.62
N ALA A 97 -10.54 9.35 5.63
CA ALA A 97 -11.33 8.70 4.57
C ALA A 97 -12.31 7.63 5.10
N PRO A 98 -13.52 7.55 4.57
CA PRO A 98 -14.10 8.46 3.58
C PRO A 98 -14.36 9.86 4.16
N VAL A 99 -14.01 10.91 3.42
CA VAL A 99 -14.07 12.30 3.88
C VAL A 99 -14.63 13.22 2.79
N MET A 100 -15.39 14.22 3.18
CA MET A 100 -15.89 15.23 2.25
C MET A 100 -14.77 16.18 1.82
N GLN A 101 -14.72 16.51 0.54
CA GLN A 101 -13.78 17.48 -0.01
C GLN A 101 -13.83 18.81 0.72
N SER A 102 -15.04 19.30 1.06
CA SER A 102 -15.22 20.54 1.84
C SER A 102 -14.52 20.52 3.19
N GLU A 103 -14.44 19.37 3.84
CA GLU A 103 -13.72 19.21 5.11
C GLU A 103 -12.20 19.27 4.91
N VAL A 104 -11.69 18.64 3.87
CA VAL A 104 -10.27 18.71 3.52
C VAL A 104 -9.85 20.14 3.17
N ILE A 105 -10.68 20.87 2.41
CA ILE A 105 -10.43 22.27 2.08
C ILE A 105 -10.40 23.14 3.34
N LYS A 106 -11.28 22.90 4.31
CA LYS A 106 -11.24 23.61 5.61
C LYS A 106 -9.91 23.43 6.34
N ILE A 107 -9.35 22.23 6.30
CA ILE A 107 -8.10 21.89 7.01
C ILE A 107 -6.89 22.39 6.27
N ARG A 108 -6.86 22.24 4.93
CA ARG A 108 -5.66 22.46 4.11
C ARG A 108 -5.67 23.79 3.33
N GLY A 109 -6.82 24.46 3.23
CA GLY A 109 -7.00 25.67 2.45
C GLY A 109 -7.29 25.43 0.98
N ASN A 110 -7.44 26.51 0.20
CA ASN A 110 -7.90 26.45 -1.19
C ASN A 110 -6.93 25.73 -2.14
N LYS A 111 -5.64 25.70 -1.86
CA LYS A 111 -4.66 24.93 -2.66
C LYS A 111 -4.94 23.43 -2.64
N ALA A 112 -5.71 22.94 -1.68
CA ALA A 112 -6.09 21.55 -1.62
C ALA A 112 -6.98 21.10 -2.78
N TYR A 113 -7.68 22.00 -3.48
CA TYR A 113 -8.38 21.66 -4.72
C TYR A 113 -7.42 21.09 -5.77
N ASP A 114 -6.28 21.75 -5.99
CA ASP A 114 -5.26 21.31 -6.93
C ASP A 114 -4.62 20.01 -6.48
N HIS A 115 -4.35 19.86 -5.17
CA HIS A 115 -3.83 18.61 -4.61
C HIS A 115 -4.77 17.44 -4.80
N ILE A 116 -6.08 17.64 -4.58
CA ILE A 116 -7.10 16.61 -4.75
C ILE A 116 -7.23 16.22 -6.22
N GLU A 117 -7.19 17.17 -7.13
CA GLU A 117 -7.19 16.90 -8.59
C GLU A 117 -5.97 16.06 -9.00
N GLN A 118 -4.79 16.44 -8.55
CA GLN A 118 -3.55 15.69 -8.80
C GLN A 118 -3.60 14.27 -8.21
N LEU A 119 -4.08 14.12 -6.99
CA LEU A 119 -4.21 12.83 -6.31
C LEU A 119 -5.25 11.93 -6.98
N SER A 120 -6.37 12.50 -7.46
CA SER A 120 -7.37 11.77 -8.25
C SER A 120 -6.82 11.35 -9.61
N GLY A 121 -6.09 12.24 -10.28
CA GLY A 121 -5.46 11.96 -11.57
C GLY A 121 -4.39 10.87 -11.50
N SER A 122 -3.68 10.77 -10.37
CA SER A 122 -2.70 9.71 -10.11
C SER A 122 -3.33 8.38 -9.67
N GLY A 123 -4.64 8.35 -9.44
CA GLY A 123 -5.38 7.15 -9.02
C GLY A 123 -5.23 6.79 -7.54
N LEU A 124 -4.62 7.65 -6.71
CA LEU A 124 -4.43 7.39 -5.28
C LEU A 124 -5.70 7.58 -4.46
N ILE A 125 -6.58 8.46 -4.90
CA ILE A 125 -7.90 8.68 -4.32
C ILE A 125 -8.99 8.60 -5.38
N SER A 126 -10.20 8.25 -4.97
CA SER A 126 -11.41 8.39 -5.76
C SER A 126 -12.22 9.59 -5.26
N SER A 127 -12.92 10.25 -6.17
CA SER A 127 -13.73 11.43 -5.90
C SER A 127 -15.11 11.24 -6.53
N GLU A 128 -16.10 11.07 -5.68
CA GLU A 128 -17.50 10.85 -6.08
C GLU A 128 -18.34 12.07 -5.73
N LYS A 129 -19.28 12.45 -6.60
CA LYS A 129 -20.22 13.52 -6.30
C LYS A 129 -21.08 13.16 -5.08
N TYR A 130 -21.14 14.04 -4.09
CA TYR A 130 -21.92 13.88 -2.88
C TYR A 130 -22.58 15.21 -2.50
N ARG A 131 -23.90 15.34 -2.74
CA ARG A 131 -24.67 16.59 -2.51
C ARG A 131 -24.00 17.80 -3.19
N ARG A 132 -23.58 18.80 -2.42
CA ARG A 132 -22.90 20.03 -2.90
C ARG A 132 -21.37 19.93 -2.88
N THR A 133 -20.83 18.80 -2.48
CA THR A 133 -19.41 18.53 -2.37
C THR A 133 -19.07 17.20 -3.04
N ARG A 134 -17.90 16.68 -2.77
CA ARG A 134 -17.44 15.37 -3.25
C ARG A 134 -17.00 14.51 -2.07
N LEU A 135 -17.24 13.22 -2.16
CA LEU A 135 -16.74 12.25 -1.19
C LEU A 135 -15.42 11.68 -1.69
N LEU A 136 -14.38 11.77 -0.87
CA LEU A 136 -13.05 11.30 -1.17
C LEU A 136 -12.78 9.99 -0.43
N LYS A 137 -12.26 9.02 -1.15
CA LYS A 137 -11.88 7.69 -0.62
C LYS A 137 -10.48 7.33 -1.09
N LEU A 138 -9.78 6.51 -0.31
CA LEU A 138 -8.55 5.86 -0.76
C LEU A 138 -8.88 4.74 -1.75
N THR A 139 -8.00 4.52 -2.71
CA THR A 139 -8.11 3.45 -3.70
C THR A 139 -7.22 2.28 -3.33
N GLN A 140 -7.43 1.12 -3.96
CA GLN A 140 -6.50 -0.01 -3.84
C GLN A 140 -5.09 0.39 -4.31
N HIS A 141 -4.99 1.25 -5.35
CA HIS A 141 -3.73 1.77 -5.83
C HIS A 141 -2.95 2.54 -4.77
N PHE A 142 -3.61 3.28 -3.87
CA PHE A 142 -2.98 3.93 -2.72
C PHE A 142 -2.26 2.92 -1.82
N TYR A 143 -2.95 1.84 -1.44
CA TYR A 143 -2.37 0.82 -0.56
C TYR A 143 -1.23 0.05 -1.23
N ASP A 144 -1.35 -0.23 -2.51
CA ASP A 144 -0.30 -0.89 -3.31
C ASP A 144 0.92 0.02 -3.48
N TYR A 145 0.69 1.29 -3.76
CA TYR A 145 1.72 2.30 -4.00
C TYR A 145 2.58 2.57 -2.76
N PHE A 146 1.95 2.69 -1.58
CA PHE A 146 2.63 2.91 -0.30
C PHE A 146 3.01 1.61 0.41
N ASP A 147 2.63 0.47 -0.13
CA ASP A 147 2.94 -0.84 0.40
C ASP A 147 2.47 -1.04 1.86
N ILE A 148 1.26 -0.60 2.13
CA ILE A 148 0.62 -0.67 3.44
C ILE A 148 -0.79 -1.27 3.33
N SER A 149 -1.21 -2.00 4.37
CA SER A 149 -2.60 -2.42 4.52
C SER A 149 -3.47 -1.27 5.01
N GLU A 150 -4.77 -1.38 4.82
CA GLU A 150 -5.73 -0.40 5.35
C GLU A 150 -5.58 -0.22 6.88
N LYS A 151 -5.36 -1.29 7.61
CA LYS A 151 -5.14 -1.28 9.06
C LYS A 151 -3.86 -0.54 9.43
N GLU A 152 -2.74 -0.81 8.77
CA GLU A 152 -1.47 -0.12 9.01
C GLU A 152 -1.53 1.35 8.67
N ALA A 153 -2.20 1.71 7.57
CA ALA A 153 -2.39 3.11 7.20
C ALA A 153 -3.11 3.89 8.31
N LYS A 154 -4.18 3.34 8.88
CA LYS A 154 -4.91 3.94 9.99
C LYS A 154 -4.05 4.04 11.26
N GLU A 155 -3.28 3.02 11.60
CA GLU A 155 -2.41 3.01 12.79
C GLU A 155 -1.25 4.00 12.67
N GLN A 156 -0.54 4.02 11.54
CA GLN A 156 0.61 4.91 11.34
C GLN A 156 0.20 6.39 11.28
N ILE A 157 -0.90 6.68 10.60
CA ILE A 157 -1.38 8.05 10.46
C ILE A 157 -1.94 8.57 11.79
N SER A 158 -2.63 7.74 12.58
CA SER A 158 -3.10 8.14 13.90
C SER A 158 -1.97 8.44 14.89
N LYS A 159 -0.79 7.83 14.72
CA LYS A 159 0.42 8.12 15.50
C LYS A 159 1.14 9.40 15.05
N ALA A 160 1.06 9.73 13.76
CA ALA A 160 1.74 10.87 13.16
C ALA A 160 0.99 12.21 13.36
N ILE A 161 -0.32 12.17 13.60
CA ILE A 161 -1.14 13.36 13.85
C ILE A 161 -1.24 13.56 15.37
N PRO A 162 -0.71 14.67 15.92
CA PRO A 162 -0.87 14.96 17.34
C PRO A 162 -2.36 15.12 17.64
N LYS A 163 -2.83 14.42 18.66
CA LYS A 163 -4.17 14.64 19.22
C LYS A 163 -4.25 16.08 19.74
N SER A 164 -4.94 16.88 18.99
CA SER A 164 -5.35 18.21 19.49
C SER A 164 -6.54 18.07 20.41
#